data_b6d9c5fcdc4a9b940950dfdd3d147b53
#
_entry.id   b6d9c5fcdc4a9b940950dfdd3d147b53
#
_cell.length_a   1.000
_cell.length_b   1.000
_cell.length_c   1.000
_cell.angle_alpha   90.00
_cell.angle_beta   90.00
_cell.angle_gamma   90.00
#
_symmetry.space_group_name_H-M   'P 1'
#
loop_
_entity.id
_entity.type
_entity.pdbx_description
1 polymer ?
#
loop_
_entity_poly.entity_id
_entity_poly.type
_entity_poly.pdbx_seq_one_letter_code
_entity_poly.pdbx_strand_id
1 'polypeptide(L)'
;LNEEEVLPLFYQALEALLPDLETEIEYVFVDDGSSDGTLKLLKAYREQNPAVHYISFSRNFGKEAALYAGLQYATGDLVVVMDADLQDPPSMLLEMKNLLDQNADLDCVGTRRTSREGEPFFRSFCADIFYRLMQKISPVALPSGVRDFRMMRRSVVDAILSLTESNRFSKGLFAWVGFKTYYLDYPNVERQAGKTSWSFRQLFFYSIE
;
A
#
# COMPACT_ATOMS: atom_id res chain seq x y z
N LEU A 1 7.91 -8.18 3.52
CA LEU A 1 8.91 -9.25 3.43
C LEU A 1 10.19 -8.83 4.12
N ASN A 2 10.60 -9.56 5.18
CA ASN A 2 11.82 -9.30 5.96
C ASN A 2 11.85 -7.87 6.55
N GLU A 3 10.87 -7.58 7.39
CA GLU A 3 10.70 -6.27 8.04
C GLU A 3 10.81 -6.39 9.59
N GLU A 4 11.57 -7.36 10.09
CA GLU A 4 11.75 -7.62 11.52
C GLU A 4 12.21 -6.37 12.30
N GLU A 5 13.10 -5.55 11.71
CA GLU A 5 13.63 -4.35 12.33
C GLU A 5 12.64 -3.17 12.32
N VAL A 6 11.80 -3.07 11.28
CA VAL A 6 10.92 -1.91 11.06
C VAL A 6 9.52 -2.14 11.59
N LEU A 7 9.04 -3.39 11.55
CA LEU A 7 7.67 -3.75 11.93
C LEU A 7 7.27 -3.27 13.33
N PRO A 8 8.14 -3.34 14.37
CA PRO A 8 7.81 -2.81 15.70
C PRO A 8 7.59 -1.31 15.72
N LEU A 9 8.41 -0.55 14.97
CA LEU A 9 8.30 0.91 14.86
C LEU A 9 7.03 1.29 14.11
N PHE A 10 6.72 0.57 13.05
CA PHE A 10 5.50 0.76 12.27
C PHE A 10 4.25 0.50 13.10
N TYR A 11 4.20 -0.64 13.82
CA TYR A 11 3.07 -0.98 14.67
C TYR A 11 2.87 0.05 15.79
N GLN A 12 3.95 0.46 16.45
CA GLN A 12 3.91 1.50 17.47
C GLN A 12 3.39 2.85 16.93
N ALA A 13 3.82 3.23 15.71
CA ALA A 13 3.36 4.47 15.08
C ALA A 13 1.85 4.44 14.76
N LEU A 14 1.31 3.27 14.38
CA LEU A 14 -0.14 3.09 14.18
C LEU A 14 -0.90 3.15 15.51
N GLU A 15 -0.45 2.42 16.53
CA GLU A 15 -1.08 2.41 17.86
C GLU A 15 -1.15 3.82 18.48
N ALA A 16 -0.13 4.64 18.24
CA ALA A 16 -0.09 6.03 18.72
C ALA A 16 -1.18 6.93 18.09
N LEU A 17 -1.73 6.56 16.93
CA LEU A 17 -2.77 7.32 16.23
C LEU A 17 -4.19 6.89 16.63
N LEU A 18 -4.37 5.74 17.28
CA LEU A 18 -5.70 5.21 17.60
C LEU A 18 -6.60 6.18 18.36
N PRO A 19 -6.12 6.91 19.39
CA PRO A 19 -6.95 7.85 20.14
C PRO A 19 -7.53 8.94 19.25
N ASP A 20 -6.78 9.37 18.23
CA ASP A 20 -7.19 10.47 17.34
C ASP A 20 -8.07 10.00 16.18
N LEU A 21 -8.02 8.71 15.83
CA LEU A 21 -8.84 8.12 14.78
C LEU A 21 -10.31 7.89 15.21
N GLU A 22 -10.57 7.77 16.51
CA GLU A 22 -11.90 7.61 17.10
C GLU A 22 -12.75 6.52 16.42
N THR A 23 -12.12 5.38 16.07
CA THR A 23 -12.78 4.28 15.35
C THR A 23 -12.18 2.93 15.75
N GLU A 24 -12.97 1.87 15.58
CA GLU A 24 -12.45 0.50 15.73
C GLU A 24 -11.54 0.17 14.54
N ILE A 25 -10.42 -0.49 14.82
CA ILE A 25 -9.41 -0.83 13.82
C ILE A 25 -9.12 -2.32 13.86
N GLU A 26 -9.04 -2.93 12.69
CA GLU A 26 -8.41 -4.22 12.47
C GLU A 26 -7.09 -4.05 11.71
N TYR A 27 -6.09 -4.84 12.09
CA TYR A 27 -4.82 -4.92 11.39
C TYR A 27 -4.75 -6.22 10.60
N VAL A 28 -4.52 -6.14 9.31
CA VAL A 28 -4.32 -7.30 8.44
C VAL A 28 -2.91 -7.27 7.87
N PHE A 29 -1.98 -7.94 8.54
CA PHE A 29 -0.61 -8.07 8.06
C PHE A 29 -0.49 -9.23 7.08
N VAL A 30 0.14 -8.98 5.94
CA VAL A 30 0.44 -10.05 4.98
C VAL A 30 1.96 -10.23 4.90
N ASP A 31 2.42 -11.38 5.35
CA ASP A 31 3.82 -11.80 5.28
C ASP A 31 4.04 -12.62 4.00
N ASP A 32 4.75 -12.05 3.06
CA ASP A 32 5.02 -12.64 1.75
C ASP A 32 6.25 -13.57 1.80
N GLY A 33 6.24 -14.53 2.75
CA GLY A 33 7.26 -15.56 2.89
C GLY A 33 8.59 -15.04 3.45
N SER A 34 8.56 -14.24 4.51
CA SER A 34 9.77 -13.76 5.19
C SER A 34 10.62 -14.91 5.73
N SER A 35 11.93 -14.71 5.71
CA SER A 35 12.94 -15.66 6.22
C SER A 35 13.59 -15.21 7.54
N ASP A 36 13.27 -14.01 8.02
CA ASP A 36 13.70 -13.42 9.28
C ASP A 36 12.68 -13.61 10.42
N GLY A 37 12.76 -12.84 11.49
CA GLY A 37 11.83 -12.88 12.62
C GLY A 37 10.47 -12.22 12.38
N THR A 38 10.16 -11.70 11.19
CA THR A 38 8.91 -10.99 10.89
C THR A 38 7.67 -11.79 11.29
N LEU A 39 7.56 -13.05 10.85
CA LEU A 39 6.41 -13.89 11.16
C LEU A 39 6.27 -14.17 12.68
N LYS A 40 7.39 -14.29 13.38
CA LYS A 40 7.39 -14.47 14.83
C LYS A 40 6.80 -13.25 15.55
N LEU A 41 7.15 -12.05 15.10
CA LEU A 41 6.59 -10.80 15.63
C LEU A 41 5.08 -10.70 15.37
N LEU A 42 4.62 -11.02 14.17
CA LEU A 42 3.19 -11.00 13.82
C LEU A 42 2.37 -11.96 14.70
N LYS A 43 2.89 -13.15 14.98
CA LYS A 43 2.28 -14.10 15.92
C LYS A 43 2.16 -13.52 17.33
N ALA A 44 3.24 -12.91 17.83
CA ALA A 44 3.24 -12.27 19.14
C ALA A 44 2.26 -11.10 19.23
N TYR A 45 2.13 -10.28 18.17
CA TYR A 45 1.14 -9.20 18.14
C TYR A 45 -0.29 -9.74 18.18
N ARG A 46 -0.57 -10.81 17.42
CA ARG A 46 -1.90 -11.46 17.45
C ARG A 46 -2.26 -11.99 18.84
N GLU A 47 -1.31 -12.54 19.57
CA GLU A 47 -1.53 -13.02 20.94
C GLU A 47 -1.85 -11.89 21.91
N GLN A 48 -1.27 -10.70 21.71
CA GLN A 48 -1.43 -9.52 22.57
C GLN A 48 -2.65 -8.68 22.20
N ASN A 49 -2.99 -8.60 20.90
CA ASN A 49 -4.06 -7.78 20.39
C ASN A 49 -5.00 -8.58 19.45
N PRO A 50 -6.24 -8.86 19.88
CA PRO A 50 -7.21 -9.59 19.06
C PRO A 50 -7.59 -8.89 17.74
N ALA A 51 -7.35 -7.58 17.60
CA ALA A 51 -7.58 -6.85 16.36
C ALA A 51 -6.48 -7.09 15.30
N VAL A 52 -5.35 -7.70 15.70
CA VAL A 52 -4.28 -8.05 14.78
C VAL A 52 -4.56 -9.40 14.13
N HIS A 53 -4.60 -9.42 12.82
CA HIS A 53 -4.65 -10.61 11.98
C HIS A 53 -3.40 -10.68 11.11
N TYR A 54 -2.98 -11.88 10.74
CA TYR A 54 -1.89 -12.06 9.80
C TYR A 54 -2.16 -13.21 8.84
N ILE A 55 -1.67 -13.04 7.60
CA ILE A 55 -1.63 -14.04 6.56
C ILE A 55 -0.15 -14.30 6.25
N SER A 56 0.30 -15.54 6.25
CA SER A 56 1.67 -15.88 5.91
C SER A 56 1.70 -16.81 4.71
N PHE A 57 2.42 -16.39 3.68
CA PHE A 57 2.61 -17.18 2.48
C PHE A 57 3.75 -18.19 2.66
N SER A 58 3.63 -19.33 1.99
CA SER A 58 4.65 -20.39 2.03
C SER A 58 5.96 -20.02 1.33
N ARG A 59 5.95 -19.00 0.48
CA ARG A 59 7.09 -18.40 -0.22
C ARG A 59 6.73 -16.99 -0.67
N ASN A 60 7.68 -16.27 -1.25
CA ASN A 60 7.41 -15.00 -1.89
C ASN A 60 6.56 -15.21 -3.16
N PHE A 61 5.36 -14.62 -3.19
CA PHE A 61 4.43 -14.56 -4.32
C PHE A 61 4.34 -13.15 -4.91
N GLY A 62 4.96 -12.16 -4.27
CA GLY A 62 5.02 -10.78 -4.71
C GLY A 62 3.97 -9.87 -4.08
N LYS A 63 4.23 -8.58 -4.20
CA LYS A 63 3.43 -7.52 -3.57
C LYS A 63 1.95 -7.56 -3.99
N GLU A 64 1.68 -7.83 -5.26
CA GLU A 64 0.32 -7.84 -5.79
C GLU A 64 -0.53 -8.97 -5.17
N ALA A 65 0.06 -10.16 -5.01
CA ALA A 65 -0.60 -11.28 -4.34
C ALA A 65 -0.86 -10.97 -2.86
N ALA A 66 0.11 -10.35 -2.17
CA ALA A 66 -0.03 -9.96 -0.78
C ALA A 66 -1.14 -8.90 -0.60
N LEU A 67 -1.17 -7.90 -1.46
CA LEU A 67 -2.22 -6.87 -1.46
C LEU A 67 -3.61 -7.50 -1.66
N TYR A 68 -3.75 -8.38 -2.65
CA TYR A 68 -5.02 -9.05 -2.92
C TYR A 68 -5.50 -9.87 -1.73
N ALA A 69 -4.62 -10.66 -1.11
CA ALA A 69 -4.97 -11.45 0.06
C ALA A 69 -5.39 -10.57 1.25
N GLY A 70 -4.69 -9.45 1.47
CA GLY A 70 -5.05 -8.47 2.49
C GLY A 70 -6.43 -7.86 2.25
N LEU A 71 -6.71 -7.42 1.02
CA LEU A 71 -8.02 -6.87 0.65
C LEU A 71 -9.15 -7.88 0.80
N GLN A 72 -8.92 -9.17 0.45
CA GLN A 72 -9.92 -10.22 0.65
C GLN A 72 -10.24 -10.49 2.12
N TYR A 73 -9.26 -10.33 3.00
CA TYR A 73 -9.43 -10.61 4.42
C TYR A 73 -10.05 -9.42 5.17
N ALA A 74 -9.74 -8.19 4.76
CA ALA A 74 -10.20 -6.98 5.43
C ALA A 74 -11.73 -6.86 5.42
N THR A 75 -12.33 -6.50 6.55
CA THR A 75 -13.79 -6.44 6.76
C THR A 75 -14.32 -5.02 7.01
N GLY A 76 -13.47 -4.07 7.36
CA GLY A 76 -13.86 -2.71 7.71
C GLY A 76 -14.57 -1.93 6.59
N ASP A 77 -15.37 -0.93 6.94
CA ASP A 77 -16.05 -0.01 6.00
C ASP A 77 -15.07 0.87 5.23
N LEU A 78 -13.96 1.22 5.89
CA LEU A 78 -12.81 1.88 5.30
C LEU A 78 -11.62 0.91 5.32
N VAL A 79 -10.93 0.77 4.21
CA VAL A 79 -9.76 -0.10 4.09
C VAL A 79 -8.54 0.72 3.68
N VAL A 80 -7.47 0.57 4.44
CA VAL A 80 -6.18 1.20 4.17
C VAL A 80 -5.19 0.18 3.64
N VAL A 81 -4.52 0.52 2.54
CA VAL A 81 -3.34 -0.20 2.04
C VAL A 81 -2.10 0.61 2.36
N MET A 82 -1.11 -0.02 2.97
CA MET A 82 0.09 0.65 3.45
C MET A 82 1.29 -0.30 3.45
N ASP A 83 2.46 0.19 3.05
CA ASP A 83 3.72 -0.54 3.21
C ASP A 83 4.25 -0.38 4.65
N ALA A 84 4.78 -1.46 5.23
CA ALA A 84 5.26 -1.45 6.63
C ALA A 84 6.67 -0.86 6.81
N ASP A 85 7.22 -0.20 5.79
CA ASP A 85 8.61 0.31 5.77
C ASP A 85 8.77 1.76 6.25
N LEU A 86 7.68 2.37 6.75
CA LEU A 86 7.62 3.77 7.22
C LEU A 86 7.99 4.82 6.16
N GLN A 87 8.03 4.48 4.88
CA GLN A 87 8.19 5.46 3.81
C GLN A 87 6.92 6.31 3.60
N ASP A 88 5.78 5.74 3.95
CA ASP A 88 4.49 6.39 3.91
C ASP A 88 4.10 6.79 5.35
N PRO A 89 3.95 8.08 5.67
CA PRO A 89 3.73 8.54 7.05
C PRO A 89 2.36 8.10 7.60
N PRO A 90 2.28 7.30 8.69
CA PRO A 90 1.00 6.89 9.28
C PRO A 90 0.11 8.06 9.70
N SER A 91 0.69 9.21 10.08
CA SER A 91 -0.05 10.41 10.47
C SER A 91 -1.02 10.93 9.40
N MET A 92 -0.81 10.59 8.12
CA MET A 92 -1.72 10.96 7.03
C MET A 92 -3.08 10.25 7.13
N LEU A 93 -3.19 9.16 7.90
CA LEU A 93 -4.45 8.45 8.09
C LEU A 93 -5.56 9.33 8.66
N LEU A 94 -5.21 10.26 9.55
CA LEU A 94 -6.17 11.21 10.12
C LEU A 94 -6.77 12.14 9.06
N GLU A 95 -5.91 12.68 8.20
CA GLU A 95 -6.35 13.56 7.12
C GLU A 95 -7.16 12.80 6.07
N MET A 96 -6.72 11.58 5.71
CA MET A 96 -7.45 10.72 4.78
C MET A 96 -8.86 10.40 5.29
N LYS A 97 -8.97 10.01 6.57
CA LYS A 97 -10.26 9.71 7.20
C LYS A 97 -11.16 10.95 7.20
N ASN A 98 -10.66 12.09 7.64
CA ASN A 98 -11.40 13.33 7.66
C ASN A 98 -11.93 13.74 6.28
N LEU A 99 -11.13 13.56 5.22
CA LEU A 99 -11.55 13.83 3.85
C LEU A 99 -12.70 12.94 3.41
N LEU A 100 -12.66 11.64 3.72
CA LEU A 100 -13.75 10.70 3.39
C LEU A 100 -15.00 10.98 4.22
N ASP A 101 -14.86 11.33 5.51
CA ASP A 101 -15.99 11.62 6.38
C ASP A 101 -16.73 12.89 5.96
N GLN A 102 -16.00 13.93 5.53
CA GLN A 102 -16.56 15.21 5.11
C GLN A 102 -17.11 15.20 3.68
N ASN A 103 -16.74 14.23 2.85
CA ASN A 103 -17.09 14.19 1.44
C ASN A 103 -17.72 12.83 1.08
N ALA A 104 -19.04 12.75 1.17
CA ALA A 104 -19.77 11.52 0.86
C ALA A 104 -19.58 11.04 -0.60
N ASP A 105 -19.28 11.96 -1.52
CA ASP A 105 -19.04 11.65 -2.94
C ASP A 105 -17.61 11.15 -3.21
N LEU A 106 -16.73 11.18 -2.19
CA LEU A 106 -15.36 10.72 -2.34
C LEU A 106 -15.27 9.26 -1.92
N ASP A 107 -14.70 8.42 -2.78
CA ASP A 107 -14.62 6.98 -2.57
C ASP A 107 -13.23 6.53 -2.08
N CYS A 108 -12.19 7.28 -2.46
CA CYS A 108 -10.81 6.93 -2.19
C CYS A 108 -9.96 8.18 -1.95
N VAL A 109 -9.06 8.11 -0.97
CA VAL A 109 -7.97 9.06 -0.79
C VAL A 109 -6.66 8.31 -0.98
N GLY A 110 -5.96 8.61 -2.07
CA GLY A 110 -4.64 8.08 -2.36
C GLY A 110 -3.54 9.06 -1.98
N THR A 111 -2.30 8.63 -2.07
CA THR A 111 -1.14 9.50 -1.84
C THR A 111 -0.28 9.63 -3.08
N ARG A 112 0.38 10.79 -3.21
CA ARG A 112 1.28 11.08 -4.30
C ARG A 112 2.53 11.77 -3.78
N ARG A 113 3.71 11.27 -4.18
CA ARG A 113 4.98 11.95 -3.89
C ARG A 113 5.20 13.13 -4.81
N THR A 114 5.51 14.29 -4.24
CA THR A 114 5.74 15.55 -4.98
C THR A 114 7.19 15.73 -5.39
N SER A 115 8.14 15.11 -4.68
CA SER A 115 9.57 15.20 -5.00
C SER A 115 10.17 13.83 -5.27
N ARG A 116 11.12 13.79 -6.21
CA ARG A 116 11.98 12.63 -6.50
C ARG A 116 13.41 12.88 -6.01
N GLU A 117 13.57 13.74 -5.01
CA GLU A 117 14.86 14.00 -4.41
C GLU A 117 15.47 12.70 -3.88
N GLY A 118 16.71 12.43 -4.26
CA GLY A 118 17.43 11.19 -3.89
C GLY A 118 17.24 10.00 -4.85
N GLU A 119 16.37 10.08 -5.89
CA GLU A 119 16.30 9.03 -6.90
C GLU A 119 17.36 9.19 -8.01
N PRO A 120 18.02 8.09 -8.44
CA PRO A 120 18.93 8.13 -9.59
C PRO A 120 18.20 8.61 -10.85
N PHE A 121 18.80 9.56 -11.57
CA PHE A 121 18.23 10.17 -12.79
C PHE A 121 17.75 9.13 -13.82
N PHE A 122 18.48 8.04 -13.98
CA PHE A 122 18.15 6.96 -14.91
C PHE A 122 16.83 6.24 -14.53
N ARG A 123 16.58 6.05 -13.23
CA ARG A 123 15.34 5.42 -12.73
C ARG A 123 14.12 6.31 -12.98
N SER A 124 14.24 7.60 -12.74
CA SER A 124 13.21 8.59 -13.04
C SER A 124 12.91 8.64 -14.53
N PHE A 125 13.92 8.60 -15.38
CA PHE A 125 13.75 8.59 -16.85
C PHE A 125 13.02 7.34 -17.36
N CYS A 126 13.39 6.14 -16.87
CA CYS A 126 12.69 4.89 -17.22
C CYS A 126 11.23 4.91 -16.75
N ALA A 127 10.97 5.42 -15.55
CA ALA A 127 9.61 5.56 -15.05
C ALA A 127 8.77 6.52 -15.92
N ASP A 128 9.33 7.65 -16.35
CA ASP A 128 8.63 8.61 -17.21
C ASP A 128 8.30 8.01 -18.59
N ILE A 129 9.21 7.23 -19.17
CA ILE A 129 8.94 6.50 -20.42
C ILE A 129 7.81 5.49 -20.22
N PHE A 130 7.87 4.71 -19.13
CA PHE A 130 6.82 3.74 -18.80
C PHE A 130 5.45 4.42 -18.65
N TYR A 131 5.34 5.50 -17.86
CA TYR A 131 4.07 6.21 -17.70
C TYR A 131 3.55 6.82 -19.00
N ARG A 132 4.43 7.39 -19.84
CA ARG A 132 4.03 7.91 -21.18
C ARG A 132 3.54 6.79 -22.11
N LEU A 133 4.17 5.61 -22.05
CA LEU A 133 3.73 4.45 -22.83
C LEU A 133 2.38 3.96 -22.34
N MET A 134 2.22 3.80 -21.02
CA MET A 134 0.95 3.37 -20.41
C MET A 134 -0.19 4.34 -20.71
N GLN A 135 0.04 5.66 -20.69
CA GLN A 135 -0.96 6.66 -21.08
C GLN A 135 -1.41 6.56 -22.53
N LYS A 136 -0.57 6.02 -23.43
CA LYS A 136 -0.95 5.80 -24.83
C LYS A 136 -1.72 4.50 -25.07
N ILE A 137 -1.45 3.49 -24.25
CA ILE A 137 -2.02 2.14 -24.41
C ILE A 137 -3.28 1.97 -23.56
N SER A 138 -3.31 2.58 -22.37
CA SER A 138 -4.44 2.49 -21.45
C SER A 138 -5.36 3.71 -21.58
N PRO A 139 -6.68 3.53 -21.66
CA PRO A 139 -7.64 4.62 -21.59
C PRO A 139 -7.70 5.28 -20.21
N VAL A 140 -7.02 4.72 -19.21
CA VAL A 140 -7.03 5.19 -17.83
C VAL A 140 -5.80 6.06 -17.57
N ALA A 141 -6.02 7.30 -17.14
CA ALA A 141 -4.95 8.18 -16.73
C ALA A 141 -4.35 7.72 -15.38
N LEU A 142 -3.08 7.30 -15.42
CA LEU A 142 -2.32 7.01 -14.21
C LEU A 142 -1.53 8.26 -13.82
N PRO A 143 -1.89 8.98 -12.74
CA PRO A 143 -1.11 10.13 -12.30
C PRO A 143 0.31 9.72 -11.90
N SER A 144 1.31 10.51 -12.32
CA SER A 144 2.70 10.25 -11.94
C SER A 144 2.90 10.42 -10.43
N GLY A 145 3.76 9.59 -9.84
CA GLY A 145 4.10 9.67 -8.42
C GLY A 145 3.09 9.03 -7.45
N VAL A 146 2.01 8.44 -7.95
CA VAL A 146 1.00 7.75 -7.12
C VAL A 146 1.62 6.57 -6.40
N ARG A 147 1.31 6.48 -5.09
CA ARG A 147 1.71 5.40 -4.20
C ARG A 147 0.58 4.39 -4.01
N ASP A 148 0.92 3.23 -3.46
CA ASP A 148 -0.08 2.23 -3.07
C ASP A 148 -0.79 2.64 -1.78
N PHE A 149 -0.18 3.50 -0.94
CA PHE A 149 -0.76 4.03 0.27
C PHE A 149 -2.05 4.81 -0.03
N ARG A 150 -3.17 4.26 0.40
CA ARG A 150 -4.50 4.81 0.17
C ARG A 150 -5.51 4.31 1.19
N MET A 151 -6.56 5.11 1.39
CA MET A 151 -7.74 4.74 2.17
C MET A 151 -8.94 4.69 1.23
N MET A 152 -9.71 3.62 1.27
CA MET A 152 -10.79 3.32 0.34
C MET A 152 -12.05 2.94 1.09
N ARG A 153 -13.22 3.35 0.57
CA ARG A 153 -14.50 2.78 1.01
C ARG A 153 -14.62 1.31 0.60
N ARG A 154 -15.40 0.53 1.34
CA ARG A 154 -15.69 -0.88 1.07
C ARG A 154 -16.10 -1.13 -0.39
N SER A 155 -16.95 -0.28 -0.96
CA SER A 155 -17.41 -0.36 -2.36
C SER A 155 -16.26 -0.41 -3.38
N VAL A 156 -15.18 0.35 -3.14
CA VAL A 156 -13.99 0.32 -4.00
C VAL A 156 -13.27 -1.02 -3.90
N VAL A 157 -13.12 -1.53 -2.68
CA VAL A 157 -12.48 -2.83 -2.42
C VAL A 157 -13.26 -3.96 -3.07
N ASP A 158 -14.58 -3.97 -2.90
CA ASP A 158 -15.46 -4.99 -3.48
C ASP A 158 -15.40 -4.99 -5.02
N ALA A 159 -15.36 -3.80 -5.63
CA ALA A 159 -15.18 -3.66 -7.08
C ALA A 159 -13.81 -4.22 -7.53
N ILE A 160 -12.73 -3.93 -6.82
CA ILE A 160 -11.38 -4.47 -7.13
C ILE A 160 -11.36 -5.99 -6.98
N LEU A 161 -11.99 -6.53 -5.94
CA LEU A 161 -12.06 -7.97 -5.71
C LEU A 161 -12.93 -8.71 -6.72
N SER A 162 -13.90 -8.03 -7.35
CA SER A 162 -14.73 -8.60 -8.42
C SER A 162 -13.96 -8.81 -9.73
N LEU A 163 -12.81 -8.16 -9.91
CA LEU A 163 -11.96 -8.33 -11.07
C LEU A 163 -11.18 -9.67 -10.93
N THR A 164 -11.25 -10.48 -11.99
CA THR A 164 -10.72 -11.88 -11.98
C THR A 164 -9.35 -12.03 -12.63
N GLU A 165 -8.70 -10.93 -13.02
CA GLU A 165 -7.39 -10.95 -13.65
C GLU A 165 -6.34 -11.62 -12.75
N SER A 166 -5.57 -12.56 -13.33
CA SER A 166 -4.48 -13.25 -12.64
C SER A 166 -3.22 -12.38 -12.53
N ASN A 167 -2.93 -11.60 -13.59
CA ASN A 167 -1.81 -10.65 -13.59
C ASN A 167 -2.32 -9.30 -13.15
N ARG A 168 -2.09 -8.97 -11.88
CA ARG A 168 -2.59 -7.74 -11.27
C ARG A 168 -1.52 -6.67 -11.27
N PHE A 169 -1.92 -5.48 -11.66
CA PHE A 169 -1.16 -4.25 -11.46
C PHE A 169 -2.05 -3.29 -10.66
N SER A 170 -1.88 -3.30 -9.35
CA SER A 170 -2.77 -2.63 -8.40
C SER A 170 -3.02 -1.16 -8.72
N LYS A 171 -1.98 -0.40 -9.10
CA LYS A 171 -2.13 1.01 -9.48
C LYS A 171 -3.05 1.20 -10.70
N GLY A 172 -2.96 0.28 -11.66
CA GLY A 172 -3.86 0.25 -12.81
C GLY A 172 -5.29 -0.11 -12.42
N LEU A 173 -5.46 -1.14 -11.57
CA LEU A 173 -6.78 -1.58 -11.12
C LEU A 173 -7.51 -0.49 -10.31
N PHE A 174 -6.83 0.19 -9.40
CA PHE A 174 -7.39 1.31 -8.64
C PHE A 174 -7.89 2.45 -9.54
N ALA A 175 -7.20 2.71 -10.63
CA ALA A 175 -7.63 3.72 -11.59
C ALA A 175 -8.73 3.19 -12.54
N TRP A 176 -8.67 1.89 -12.91
CA TRP A 176 -9.60 1.25 -13.82
C TRP A 176 -11.03 1.18 -13.28
N VAL A 177 -11.21 0.91 -11.98
CA VAL A 177 -12.54 0.83 -11.36
C VAL A 177 -13.30 2.16 -11.36
N GLY A 178 -12.62 3.29 -11.64
CA GLY A 178 -13.26 4.56 -11.97
C GLY A 178 -13.89 5.31 -10.79
N PHE A 179 -13.58 4.95 -9.56
CA PHE A 179 -14.07 5.63 -8.36
C PHE A 179 -13.42 7.00 -8.17
N LYS A 180 -14.17 7.93 -7.55
CA LYS A 180 -13.69 9.27 -7.28
C LYS A 180 -12.56 9.27 -6.26
N THR A 181 -11.35 9.58 -6.72
CA THR A 181 -10.13 9.55 -5.90
C THR A 181 -9.55 10.95 -5.74
N TYR A 182 -9.27 11.35 -4.51
CA TYR A 182 -8.47 12.52 -4.17
C TYR A 182 -7.04 12.10 -3.84
N TYR A 183 -6.05 12.88 -4.23
CA TYR A 183 -4.64 12.58 -3.95
C TYR A 183 -4.03 13.61 -3.02
N LEU A 184 -3.56 13.13 -1.86
CA LEU A 184 -2.76 13.91 -0.92
C LEU A 184 -1.30 13.91 -1.35
N ASP A 185 -0.76 15.10 -1.48
CA ASP A 185 0.65 15.30 -1.83
C ASP A 185 1.52 15.32 -0.57
N TYR A 186 2.64 14.57 -0.59
CA TYR A 186 3.62 14.59 0.51
C TYR A 186 5.06 14.51 -0.02
N PRO A 187 6.04 15.07 0.73
CA PRO A 187 7.44 14.99 0.37
C PRO A 187 7.95 13.54 0.50
N ASN A 188 8.98 13.20 -0.28
CA ASN A 188 9.63 11.89 -0.16
C ASN A 188 10.26 11.74 1.23
N VAL A 189 9.92 10.66 1.94
CA VAL A 189 10.54 10.28 3.22
C VAL A 189 11.52 9.14 2.96
N GLU A 190 12.75 9.28 3.44
CA GLU A 190 13.74 8.22 3.35
C GLU A 190 13.36 7.04 4.27
N ARG A 191 13.72 5.83 3.82
CA ARG A 191 13.49 4.60 4.59
C ARG A 191 14.26 4.66 5.91
N GLN A 192 13.58 4.47 7.03
CA GLN A 192 14.18 4.59 8.37
C GLN A 192 15.06 3.39 8.75
N ALA A 193 14.77 2.18 8.22
CA ALA A 193 15.54 0.96 8.45
C ALA A 193 15.28 -0.08 7.33
N GLY A 194 16.06 -1.16 7.31
CA GLY A 194 15.93 -2.26 6.35
C GLY A 194 16.68 -2.02 5.03
N LYS A 195 16.87 -3.08 4.23
CA LYS A 195 17.54 -3.05 2.92
C LYS A 195 16.50 -3.18 1.81
N THR A 196 16.70 -2.46 0.70
CA THR A 196 15.91 -2.64 -0.52
C THR A 196 16.03 -4.07 -1.01
N SER A 197 14.91 -4.78 -1.10
CA SER A 197 14.85 -6.18 -1.56
C SER A 197 14.89 -6.32 -3.09
N TRP A 198 14.79 -5.22 -3.84
CA TRP A 198 14.70 -5.23 -5.30
C TRP A 198 16.07 -5.04 -5.97
N SER A 199 16.50 -6.05 -6.72
CA SER A 199 17.62 -5.91 -7.66
C SER A 199 17.16 -5.28 -8.98
N PHE A 200 18.10 -4.69 -9.74
CA PHE A 200 17.81 -4.09 -11.06
C PHE A 200 17.19 -5.12 -12.04
N ARG A 201 17.59 -6.39 -11.97
CA ARG A 201 17.01 -7.48 -12.78
C ARG A 201 15.55 -7.74 -12.42
N GLN A 202 15.20 -7.76 -11.13
CA GLN A 202 13.83 -7.98 -10.67
C GLN A 202 12.90 -6.84 -11.10
N LEU A 203 13.37 -5.58 -11.05
CA LEU A 203 12.62 -4.43 -11.55
C LEU A 203 12.35 -4.53 -13.06
N PHE A 204 13.33 -5.00 -13.83
CA PHE A 204 13.16 -5.17 -15.27
C PHE A 204 12.14 -6.27 -15.59
N PHE A 205 12.22 -7.43 -14.96
CA PHE A 205 11.24 -8.49 -15.17
C PHE A 205 9.84 -8.12 -14.72
N TYR A 206 9.70 -7.45 -13.57
CA TYR A 206 8.40 -6.95 -13.08
C TYR A 206 7.74 -5.93 -14.04
N SER A 207 8.52 -5.21 -14.83
CA SER A 207 7.98 -4.24 -15.81
C SER A 207 7.50 -4.89 -17.11
N ILE A 208 7.77 -6.21 -17.32
CA ILE A 208 7.42 -6.96 -18.54
C ILE A 208 6.24 -7.92 -18.28
N GLU A 209 6.02 -8.34 -17.03
CA GLU A 209 4.83 -9.11 -16.62
C GLU A 209 3.58 -8.24 -16.56
#